data_b5128c84342dd8ea354d8f77dc2e732f
#
_entry.id   b5128c84342dd8ea354d8f77dc2e732f
#
_cell.length_a   1.000
_cell.length_b   1.000
_cell.length_c   1.000
_cell.angle_alpha   90.00
_cell.angle_beta   90.00
_cell.angle_gamma   90.00
#
_symmetry.space_group_name_H-M   'P 1'
#
loop_
_entity.id
_entity.type
_entity.pdbx_description
1 polymer ?
#
loop_
_entity_poly.entity_id
_entity_poly.type
_entity_poly.pdbx_seq_one_letter_code
_entity_poly.pdbx_strand_id
1 'polypeptide(L)'
;MKIFQGTCRAALFGATLLAATVTANAQTSPPTQGTIKIGVLHSLSGTMAISETTLKDTILMMVDDINKKGGLLGKKVEAVVVDPASNWPLFAEKARDLLAKEHVAAVFGCWTSVSRKSVLPVFEELNGLLFYPVQYEGEESSKNVFYTGAAPNQQAIPAVEYLMGEEGGGAKRWVLEGTDYVYPRTTNKILEAFLKAKEVGAEDIRINYTPFGYSDWQTEVAAIKQFAAAGKKTAVVSTINGDANVPFYKELSNAGIKASDIPVVAFSVGEEELAGIDTKNLIGHLAAWNYFQSVKNPTNDGFIKQWKEFIKNPKRVTNDPMEAHYIGFKMWVQAVRQAGTTDVDAVRQAMYGQKVKAPSGFTSVMNTNHHLSKPVMIGEIRPDGQFDVVWQTKEPIKADAWSPHLPEDKGKVADWTYPWVCGNCTAAKYTD
;
A
#
# COMPACT_ATOMS: atom_id res chain seq x y z
N MET A 1 8.52 89.69 -45.17
CA MET A 1 9.84 90.35 -45.11
C MET A 1 10.53 89.97 -43.83
N LYS A 2 11.69 89.40 -43.93
CA LYS A 2 12.64 88.89 -42.92
C LYS A 2 12.23 87.78 -41.99
N ILE A 3 12.70 86.65 -42.33
CA ILE A 3 13.02 85.36 -41.81
C ILE A 3 13.92 85.50 -40.55
N PHE A 4 13.61 84.76 -39.50
CA PHE A 4 14.64 84.30 -38.55
C PHE A 4 14.40 82.84 -38.22
N GLN A 5 15.45 82.05 -38.62
CA GLN A 5 15.60 80.66 -38.28
C GLN A 5 16.14 80.55 -36.88
N GLY A 6 15.54 79.68 -36.04
CA GLY A 6 16.06 79.32 -34.75
C GLY A 6 16.13 77.79 -34.67
N THR A 7 17.36 77.28 -34.71
CA THR A 7 17.69 75.86 -34.54
C THR A 7 17.52 75.42 -33.09
N CYS A 8 16.62 74.46 -32.82
CA CYS A 8 16.55 73.71 -31.53
C CYS A 8 17.35 72.40 -31.65
N ARG A 9 18.40 72.30 -30.87
CA ARG A 9 19.11 71.04 -30.63
C ARG A 9 18.31 70.16 -29.63
N ALA A 10 17.91 68.99 -30.09
CA ALA A 10 17.30 67.98 -29.25
C ALA A 10 18.46 67.17 -28.52
N ALA A 11 18.45 67.20 -27.20
CA ALA A 11 19.30 66.33 -26.37
C ALA A 11 18.56 65.02 -26.09
N LEU A 12 19.07 63.90 -26.60
CA LEU A 12 18.57 62.56 -26.21
C LEU A 12 19.11 62.21 -24.80
N PHE A 13 18.25 62.09 -23.83
CA PHE A 13 18.52 61.43 -22.57
C PHE A 13 18.16 59.93 -22.73
N GLY A 14 19.18 59.05 -22.77
CA GLY A 14 19.04 57.64 -22.71
C GLY A 14 18.73 57.21 -21.25
N ALA A 15 17.53 56.73 -20.99
CA ALA A 15 17.17 56.09 -19.73
C ALA A 15 17.44 54.60 -19.83
N THR A 16 18.54 54.14 -19.24
CA THR A 16 18.84 52.73 -19.01
C THR A 16 17.95 52.20 -17.88
N LEU A 17 16.91 51.39 -18.20
CA LEU A 17 16.22 50.59 -17.21
C LEU A 17 17.09 49.42 -16.77
N LEU A 18 17.63 49.47 -15.55
CA LEU A 18 18.12 48.30 -14.85
C LEU A 18 16.92 47.46 -14.36
N ALA A 19 16.64 46.34 -15.01
CA ALA A 19 15.72 45.34 -14.48
C ALA A 19 16.44 44.59 -13.35
N ALA A 20 16.13 44.93 -12.11
CA ALA A 20 16.56 44.14 -10.95
C ALA A 20 15.66 42.87 -10.86
N THR A 21 16.23 41.75 -11.26
CA THR A 21 15.63 40.42 -10.99
C THR A 21 15.72 40.14 -9.49
N VAL A 22 14.58 40.34 -8.80
CA VAL A 22 14.44 39.89 -7.41
C VAL A 22 14.25 38.36 -7.44
N THR A 23 15.32 37.62 -7.23
CA THR A 23 15.25 36.21 -6.88
C THR A 23 14.67 36.10 -5.48
N ALA A 24 13.39 35.77 -5.39
CA ALA A 24 12.76 35.42 -4.13
C ALA A 24 13.38 34.11 -3.61
N ASN A 25 14.41 34.22 -2.78
CA ASN A 25 14.84 33.13 -1.92
C ASN A 25 13.69 32.87 -0.93
N ALA A 26 12.96 31.79 -1.14
CA ALA A 26 12.04 31.27 -0.14
C ALA A 26 12.87 30.81 1.07
N GLN A 27 13.14 31.74 2.00
CA GLN A 27 13.70 31.40 3.31
C GLN A 27 12.63 30.58 4.04
N THR A 28 12.90 29.26 4.19
CA THR A 28 12.12 28.43 5.11
C THR A 28 12.39 28.92 6.52
N SER A 29 11.40 29.60 7.13
CA SER A 29 11.48 30.00 8.53
C SER A 29 11.69 28.75 9.39
N PRO A 30 12.55 28.81 10.44
CA PRO A 30 12.67 27.70 11.38
C PRO A 30 11.31 27.41 12.04
N PRO A 31 11.03 26.14 12.43
CA PRO A 31 9.79 25.77 13.08
C PRO A 31 9.54 26.62 14.32
N THR A 32 8.30 27.12 14.46
CA THR A 32 7.85 27.78 15.70
C THR A 32 7.80 26.77 16.86
N GLN A 33 7.83 27.25 18.10
CA GLN A 33 7.78 26.36 19.26
C GLN A 33 6.54 25.44 19.23
N GLY A 34 6.78 24.13 19.40
CA GLY A 34 5.76 23.08 19.41
C GLY A 34 6.07 21.95 18.43
N THR A 35 5.48 20.81 18.70
CA THR A 35 5.68 19.57 17.94
C THR A 35 4.31 19.00 17.56
N ILE A 36 4.20 18.45 16.35
CA ILE A 36 3.08 17.61 15.93
C ILE A 36 3.57 16.17 16.00
N LYS A 37 3.00 15.39 16.92
CA LYS A 37 3.32 13.95 17.03
C LYS A 37 2.47 13.14 16.06
N ILE A 38 3.08 12.13 15.45
CA ILE A 38 2.40 11.05 14.72
C ILE A 38 2.83 9.70 15.28
N GLY A 39 1.93 8.71 15.26
CA GLY A 39 2.23 7.34 15.63
C GLY A 39 2.75 6.54 14.46
N VAL A 40 3.72 5.66 14.72
CA VAL A 40 4.21 4.65 13.78
C VAL A 40 4.06 3.28 14.45
N LEU A 41 3.07 2.51 13.98
CA LEU A 41 2.62 1.28 14.61
C LEU A 41 2.88 0.10 13.68
N HIS A 42 4.09 -0.46 13.76
CA HIS A 42 4.56 -1.55 12.93
C HIS A 42 5.34 -2.58 13.74
N SER A 43 5.14 -3.87 13.45
CA SER A 43 5.93 -4.95 14.06
C SER A 43 7.38 -4.89 13.60
N LEU A 44 8.28 -4.68 14.56
CA LEU A 44 9.73 -4.66 14.35
C LEU A 44 10.38 -5.99 14.79
N SER A 45 9.58 -6.86 15.39
CA SER A 45 9.92 -8.21 15.81
C SER A 45 8.75 -9.18 15.52
N GLY A 46 9.02 -10.50 15.58
CA GLY A 46 8.06 -11.55 15.26
C GLY A 46 7.90 -11.81 13.75
N THR A 47 6.86 -12.58 13.39
CA THR A 47 6.65 -13.13 12.04
C THR A 47 6.45 -12.09 10.94
N MET A 48 6.02 -10.87 11.30
CA MET A 48 5.75 -9.78 10.34
C MET A 48 6.90 -8.77 10.22
N ALA A 49 7.97 -8.89 11.00
CA ALA A 49 9.09 -7.95 11.00
C ALA A 49 9.76 -7.83 9.61
N ILE A 50 9.80 -8.92 8.84
CA ILE A 50 10.35 -8.95 7.48
C ILE A 50 9.68 -7.92 6.55
N SER A 51 8.37 -7.73 6.71
CA SER A 51 7.57 -6.82 5.89
C SER A 51 7.38 -5.44 6.51
N GLU A 52 7.26 -5.35 7.85
CA GLU A 52 6.86 -4.12 8.52
C GLU A 52 8.01 -3.17 8.90
N THR A 53 9.25 -3.69 9.06
CA THR A 53 10.39 -2.84 9.42
C THR A 53 10.66 -1.74 8.39
N THR A 54 10.52 -2.06 7.11
CA THR A 54 10.73 -1.10 6.01
C THR A 54 9.65 -0.01 5.99
N LEU A 55 8.44 -0.31 6.45
CA LEU A 55 7.33 0.65 6.52
C LEU A 55 7.57 1.70 7.61
N LYS A 56 8.07 1.29 8.78
CA LYS A 56 8.52 2.22 9.81
C LYS A 56 9.61 3.17 9.25
N ASP A 57 10.62 2.63 8.56
CA ASP A 57 11.70 3.43 7.97
C ASP A 57 11.16 4.42 6.92
N THR A 58 10.14 4.03 6.15
CA THR A 58 9.48 4.91 5.16
C THR A 58 8.86 6.13 5.82
N ILE A 59 8.11 5.95 6.91
CA ILE A 59 7.51 7.09 7.63
C ILE A 59 8.59 7.96 8.26
N LEU A 60 9.64 7.37 8.81
CA LEU A 60 10.78 8.15 9.36
C LEU A 60 11.47 8.98 8.26
N MET A 61 11.63 8.43 7.06
CA MET A 61 12.13 9.17 5.90
C MET A 61 11.23 10.36 5.55
N MET A 62 9.90 10.16 5.56
CA MET A 62 8.95 11.23 5.26
C MET A 62 8.93 12.32 6.33
N VAL A 63 9.09 11.94 7.61
CA VAL A 63 9.22 12.88 8.73
C VAL A 63 10.51 13.69 8.64
N ASP A 64 11.63 13.06 8.31
CA ASP A 64 12.91 13.75 8.08
C ASP A 64 12.79 14.77 6.93
N ASP A 65 12.18 14.37 5.82
CA ASP A 65 11.98 15.24 4.64
C ASP A 65 11.11 16.48 4.96
N ILE A 66 9.97 16.29 5.61
CA ILE A 66 9.10 17.42 5.94
C ILE A 66 9.75 18.37 6.95
N ASN A 67 10.50 17.84 7.91
CA ASN A 67 11.22 18.66 8.88
C ASN A 67 12.34 19.48 8.25
N LYS A 68 13.09 18.93 7.29
CA LYS A 68 14.09 19.66 6.49
C LYS A 68 13.45 20.79 5.66
N LYS A 69 12.17 20.67 5.33
CA LYS A 69 11.38 21.68 4.58
C LYS A 69 10.63 22.66 5.48
N GLY A 70 10.96 22.73 6.78
CA GLY A 70 10.35 23.70 7.73
C GLY A 70 9.19 23.15 8.53
N GLY A 71 8.93 21.85 8.48
CA GLY A 71 7.88 21.19 9.27
C GLY A 71 6.47 21.32 8.70
N LEU A 72 5.48 21.15 9.57
CA LEU A 72 4.06 21.20 9.24
C LEU A 72 3.38 22.24 10.11
N LEU A 73 2.64 23.18 9.49
CA LEU A 73 2.05 24.36 10.16
C LEU A 73 3.08 25.13 11.01
N GLY A 74 4.34 25.21 10.55
CA GLY A 74 5.42 25.87 11.26
C GLY A 74 5.92 25.10 12.50
N LYS A 75 5.52 23.85 12.69
CA LYS A 75 5.94 22.98 13.81
C LYS A 75 6.75 21.80 13.31
N LYS A 76 7.67 21.30 14.16
CA LYS A 76 8.37 20.04 13.89
C LYS A 76 7.39 18.86 13.95
N VAL A 77 7.54 17.90 13.03
CA VAL A 77 6.84 16.60 13.11
C VAL A 77 7.72 15.61 13.85
N GLU A 78 7.15 14.88 14.80
CA GLU A 78 7.83 13.85 15.58
C GLU A 78 7.12 12.51 15.43
N ALA A 79 7.88 11.46 15.12
CA ALA A 79 7.36 10.10 15.04
C ALA A 79 7.52 9.37 16.37
N VAL A 80 6.42 8.92 16.95
CA VAL A 80 6.39 8.02 18.11
C VAL A 80 6.30 6.59 17.57
N VAL A 81 7.44 5.90 17.57
CA VAL A 81 7.54 4.53 17.05
C VAL A 81 7.27 3.52 18.14
N VAL A 82 6.38 2.56 17.88
CA VAL A 82 6.06 1.46 18.80
C VAL A 82 6.13 0.12 18.08
N ASP A 83 6.62 -0.91 18.78
CA ASP A 83 6.69 -2.29 18.30
C ASP A 83 5.63 -3.15 19.00
N PRO A 84 4.60 -3.59 18.30
CA PRO A 84 3.63 -4.55 18.83
C PRO A 84 4.05 -6.01 18.64
N ALA A 85 5.27 -6.29 18.18
CA ALA A 85 5.90 -7.62 18.16
C ALA A 85 5.07 -8.72 17.47
N SER A 86 4.35 -8.42 16.40
CA SER A 86 3.41 -9.34 15.72
C SER A 86 2.36 -9.96 16.63
N ASN A 87 2.01 -9.25 17.73
CA ASN A 87 1.02 -9.66 18.71
C ASN A 87 -0.23 -8.78 18.59
N TRP A 88 -1.33 -9.37 18.15
CA TRP A 88 -2.55 -8.62 17.81
C TRP A 88 -3.19 -7.86 18.97
N PRO A 89 -3.33 -8.44 20.18
CA PRO A 89 -3.75 -7.70 21.38
C PRO A 89 -2.83 -6.52 21.72
N LEU A 90 -1.51 -6.68 21.56
CA LEU A 90 -0.54 -5.62 21.81
C LEU A 90 -0.68 -4.46 20.80
N PHE A 91 -1.09 -4.74 19.55
CA PHE A 91 -1.44 -3.67 18.62
C PHE A 91 -2.52 -2.74 19.18
N ALA A 92 -3.60 -3.28 19.73
CA ALA A 92 -4.69 -2.48 20.32
C ALA A 92 -4.22 -1.67 21.54
N GLU A 93 -3.39 -2.27 22.40
CA GLU A 93 -2.78 -1.57 23.55
C GLU A 93 -1.91 -0.39 23.09
N LYS A 94 -0.99 -0.63 22.13
CA LYS A 94 -0.11 0.40 21.60
C LYS A 94 -0.87 1.50 20.85
N ALA A 95 -1.94 1.15 20.11
CA ALA A 95 -2.82 2.14 19.48
C ALA A 95 -3.46 3.05 20.54
N ARG A 96 -3.96 2.49 21.64
CA ARG A 96 -4.53 3.27 22.72
C ARG A 96 -3.50 4.18 23.37
N ASP A 97 -2.29 3.71 23.62
CA ASP A 97 -1.20 4.52 24.16
C ASP A 97 -0.85 5.71 23.23
N LEU A 98 -0.73 5.45 21.94
CA LEU A 98 -0.46 6.50 20.95
C LEU A 98 -1.55 7.58 20.93
N LEU A 99 -2.83 7.19 20.99
CA LEU A 99 -3.94 8.14 20.92
C LEU A 99 -4.20 8.84 22.26
N ALA A 100 -4.25 8.09 23.38
CA ALA A 100 -4.68 8.59 24.66
C ALA A 100 -3.55 9.19 25.53
N LYS A 101 -2.31 8.68 25.40
CA LYS A 101 -1.16 9.15 26.19
C LYS A 101 -0.24 10.06 25.40
N GLU A 102 0.11 9.67 24.17
CA GLU A 102 1.01 10.44 23.32
C GLU A 102 0.29 11.55 22.54
N HIS A 103 -1.04 11.49 22.42
CA HIS A 103 -1.89 12.46 21.71
C HIS A 103 -1.43 12.69 20.27
N VAL A 104 -1.14 11.62 19.55
CA VAL A 104 -0.71 11.69 18.16
C VAL A 104 -1.84 12.19 17.25
N ALA A 105 -1.50 13.01 16.25
CA ALA A 105 -2.45 13.58 15.30
C ALA A 105 -2.98 12.55 14.28
N ALA A 106 -2.17 11.54 13.97
CA ALA A 106 -2.51 10.42 13.11
C ALA A 106 -1.58 9.25 13.40
N VAL A 107 -1.97 8.04 13.04
CA VAL A 107 -1.14 6.84 13.11
C VAL A 107 -0.96 6.26 11.72
N PHE A 108 0.27 5.90 11.38
CA PHE A 108 0.65 5.18 10.16
C PHE A 108 1.06 3.78 10.59
N GLY A 109 0.33 2.74 10.14
CA GLY A 109 0.64 1.45 10.70
C GLY A 109 -0.25 0.30 10.30
N CYS A 110 0.03 -0.82 10.95
CA CYS A 110 -0.49 -2.15 10.68
C CYS A 110 -0.02 -2.72 9.33
N TRP A 111 0.04 -4.03 9.26
CA TRP A 111 0.17 -4.80 8.01
C TRP A 111 -0.99 -5.76 7.86
N THR A 112 -1.14 -6.68 8.80
CA THR A 112 -2.16 -7.71 8.71
C THR A 112 -3.56 -7.14 8.94
N SER A 113 -4.56 -7.69 8.26
CA SER A 113 -5.96 -7.33 8.53
C SER A 113 -6.35 -7.63 9.98
N VAL A 114 -5.73 -8.64 10.60
CA VAL A 114 -5.96 -8.96 12.01
C VAL A 114 -5.44 -7.85 12.92
N SER A 115 -4.27 -7.27 12.64
CA SER A 115 -3.78 -6.11 13.42
C SER A 115 -4.67 -4.88 13.23
N ARG A 116 -5.09 -4.57 11.98
CA ARG A 116 -6.02 -3.48 11.70
C ARG A 116 -7.34 -3.66 12.45
N LYS A 117 -7.95 -4.84 12.38
CA LYS A 117 -9.22 -5.13 13.06
C LYS A 117 -9.08 -5.10 14.60
N SER A 118 -7.91 -5.43 15.13
CA SER A 118 -7.63 -5.31 16.57
C SER A 118 -7.59 -3.85 17.05
N VAL A 119 -7.05 -2.95 16.22
CA VAL A 119 -6.97 -1.52 16.58
C VAL A 119 -8.23 -0.73 16.24
N LEU A 120 -9.03 -1.20 15.27
CA LEU A 120 -10.20 -0.48 14.77
C LEU A 120 -11.15 0.01 15.88
N PRO A 121 -11.56 -0.80 16.89
CA PRO A 121 -12.41 -0.33 17.97
C PRO A 121 -11.78 0.82 18.78
N VAL A 122 -10.45 0.81 18.95
CA VAL A 122 -9.72 1.86 19.67
C VAL A 122 -9.75 3.18 18.90
N PHE A 123 -9.52 3.11 17.56
CA PHE A 123 -9.58 4.29 16.71
C PHE A 123 -11.00 4.88 16.62
N GLU A 124 -12.03 4.05 16.59
CA GLU A 124 -13.41 4.49 16.58
C GLU A 124 -13.84 5.10 17.93
N GLU A 125 -13.45 4.48 19.06
CA GLU A 125 -13.72 4.98 20.41
C GLU A 125 -13.06 6.34 20.67
N LEU A 126 -11.79 6.47 20.33
CA LEU A 126 -10.99 7.67 20.61
C LEU A 126 -10.97 8.68 19.46
N ASN A 127 -11.76 8.45 18.42
CA ASN A 127 -11.80 9.26 17.19
C ASN A 127 -10.40 9.56 16.62
N GLY A 128 -9.54 8.53 16.52
CA GLY A 128 -8.22 8.64 15.91
C GLY A 128 -8.27 8.47 14.38
N LEU A 129 -7.17 8.77 13.69
CA LEU A 129 -6.98 8.47 12.26
C LEU A 129 -5.87 7.45 12.06
N LEU A 130 -6.19 6.33 11.40
CA LEU A 130 -5.24 5.32 10.95
C LEU A 130 -5.03 5.43 9.43
N PHE A 131 -3.78 5.49 8.99
CA PHE A 131 -3.39 5.32 7.59
C PHE A 131 -2.84 3.91 7.41
N TYR A 132 -3.64 3.06 6.78
CA TYR A 132 -3.35 1.63 6.58
C TYR A 132 -2.79 1.39 5.17
N PRO A 133 -1.50 0.97 5.01
CA PRO A 133 -0.79 1.03 3.74
C PRO A 133 -0.84 -0.26 2.91
N VAL A 134 -1.51 -1.30 3.39
CA VAL A 134 -1.37 -2.66 2.83
C VAL A 134 -2.64 -3.08 2.11
N GLN A 135 -2.48 -3.91 1.08
CA GLN A 135 -3.61 -4.59 0.46
C GLN A 135 -4.42 -5.35 1.50
N TYR A 136 -5.72 -5.48 1.26
CA TYR A 136 -6.59 -6.17 2.19
C TYR A 136 -7.82 -6.77 1.49
N GLU A 137 -8.61 -7.52 2.22
CA GLU A 137 -9.77 -8.25 1.75
C GLU A 137 -10.98 -7.39 1.36
N GLY A 138 -10.92 -6.07 1.59
CA GLY A 138 -12.13 -5.28 1.55
C GLY A 138 -13.05 -5.60 2.73
N GLU A 139 -14.37 -5.55 2.49
CA GLU A 139 -15.41 -5.95 3.44
C GLU A 139 -15.31 -5.21 4.79
N GLU A 140 -14.85 -3.97 4.74
CA GLU A 140 -14.72 -3.08 5.90
C GLU A 140 -14.73 -1.62 5.43
N SER A 141 -15.38 -0.75 6.20
CA SER A 141 -15.33 0.68 6.00
C SER A 141 -15.45 1.39 7.35
N SER A 142 -14.51 2.27 7.67
CA SER A 142 -14.53 3.07 8.90
C SER A 142 -14.09 4.50 8.61
N LYS A 143 -14.77 5.47 9.21
CA LYS A 143 -14.36 6.89 9.12
C LYS A 143 -13.02 7.18 9.79
N ASN A 144 -12.50 6.23 10.57
CA ASN A 144 -11.26 6.36 11.32
C ASN A 144 -10.07 5.69 10.62
N VAL A 145 -10.28 5.07 9.45
CA VAL A 145 -9.22 4.42 8.66
C VAL A 145 -9.21 4.96 7.24
N PHE A 146 -8.05 5.39 6.79
CA PHE A 146 -7.74 5.63 5.37
C PHE A 146 -6.97 4.44 4.83
N TYR A 147 -7.59 3.72 3.89
CA TYR A 147 -7.04 2.53 3.25
C TYR A 147 -6.22 2.95 2.04
N THR A 148 -4.90 2.96 2.18
CA THR A 148 -3.98 3.40 1.12
C THR A 148 -3.39 2.25 0.31
N GLY A 149 -3.58 1.00 0.76
CA GLY A 149 -3.31 -0.22 0.01
C GLY A 149 -4.47 -0.63 -0.90
N ALA A 150 -4.32 -1.74 -1.61
CA ALA A 150 -5.28 -2.23 -2.57
C ALA A 150 -6.50 -2.91 -1.92
N ALA A 151 -7.70 -2.67 -2.47
CA ALA A 151 -8.89 -3.51 -2.27
C ALA A 151 -8.88 -4.68 -3.28
N PRO A 152 -9.74 -5.71 -3.13
CA PRO A 152 -9.73 -6.88 -4.00
C PRO A 152 -9.89 -6.59 -5.50
N ASN A 153 -10.68 -5.59 -5.87
CA ASN A 153 -10.83 -5.16 -7.26
C ASN A 153 -9.60 -4.41 -7.80
N GLN A 154 -8.65 -4.08 -6.94
CA GLN A 154 -7.38 -3.43 -7.29
C GLN A 154 -6.18 -4.38 -7.17
N GLN A 155 -6.37 -5.67 -6.92
CA GLN A 155 -5.31 -6.67 -6.83
C GLN A 155 -5.82 -8.07 -7.19
N ALA A 156 -6.60 -8.69 -6.31
CA ALA A 156 -6.93 -10.11 -6.35
C ALA A 156 -7.74 -10.49 -7.60
N ILE A 157 -8.82 -9.75 -7.90
CA ILE A 157 -9.69 -10.02 -9.05
C ILE A 157 -8.94 -9.84 -10.37
N PRO A 158 -8.28 -8.69 -10.64
CA PRO A 158 -7.53 -8.50 -11.89
C PRO A 158 -6.39 -9.51 -12.08
N ALA A 159 -5.72 -9.94 -11.00
CA ALA A 159 -4.66 -10.94 -11.09
C ALA A 159 -5.19 -12.31 -11.53
N VAL A 160 -6.34 -12.73 -10.99
CA VAL A 160 -6.98 -13.98 -11.40
C VAL A 160 -7.53 -13.87 -12.82
N GLU A 161 -8.13 -12.74 -13.21
CA GLU A 161 -8.57 -12.50 -14.59
C GLU A 161 -7.41 -12.55 -15.59
N TYR A 162 -6.26 -11.96 -15.24
CA TYR A 162 -5.06 -12.05 -16.06
C TYR A 162 -4.64 -13.51 -16.28
N LEU A 163 -4.54 -14.31 -15.21
CA LEU A 163 -4.15 -15.72 -15.30
C LEU A 163 -5.18 -16.58 -16.06
N MET A 164 -6.47 -16.21 -16.07
CA MET A 164 -7.52 -16.86 -16.87
C MET A 164 -7.37 -16.55 -18.36
N GLY A 165 -6.83 -15.39 -18.69
CA GLY A 165 -6.61 -14.94 -20.08
C GLY A 165 -5.44 -15.65 -20.76
N GLU A 166 -5.35 -15.54 -22.09
CA GLU A 166 -4.27 -16.13 -22.87
C GLU A 166 -2.90 -15.58 -22.48
N GLU A 167 -2.79 -14.28 -22.23
CA GLU A 167 -1.56 -13.61 -21.80
C GLU A 167 -1.02 -14.16 -20.48
N GLY A 168 -1.91 -14.49 -19.54
CA GLY A 168 -1.57 -15.09 -18.24
C GLY A 168 -1.47 -16.62 -18.26
N GLY A 169 -1.59 -17.25 -19.43
CA GLY A 169 -1.42 -18.68 -19.61
C GLY A 169 -2.70 -19.51 -19.63
N GLY A 170 -3.89 -18.91 -19.47
CA GLY A 170 -5.19 -19.59 -19.62
C GLY A 170 -5.50 -20.61 -18.52
N ALA A 171 -5.23 -20.26 -17.27
CA ALA A 171 -5.50 -21.12 -16.13
C ALA A 171 -7.00 -21.51 -16.02
N LYS A 172 -7.24 -22.78 -15.70
CA LYS A 172 -8.60 -23.38 -15.57
C LYS A 172 -8.78 -24.06 -14.22
N ARG A 173 -7.70 -24.21 -13.45
CA ARG A 173 -7.65 -24.85 -12.15
C ARG A 173 -6.91 -23.98 -11.15
N TRP A 174 -7.39 -23.93 -9.91
CA TRP A 174 -6.98 -22.90 -8.96
C TRP A 174 -6.66 -23.50 -7.60
N VAL A 175 -5.48 -23.18 -7.09
CA VAL A 175 -5.11 -23.40 -5.70
C VAL A 175 -5.07 -22.05 -5.02
N LEU A 176 -5.92 -21.84 -4.01
CA LEU A 176 -5.94 -20.66 -3.18
C LEU A 176 -5.25 -21.00 -1.87
N GLU A 177 -3.96 -20.64 -1.76
CA GLU A 177 -3.09 -20.98 -0.62
C GLU A 177 -2.89 -19.75 0.26
N GLY A 178 -3.20 -19.82 1.55
CA GLY A 178 -3.15 -18.65 2.41
C GLY A 178 -2.72 -18.91 3.84
N THR A 179 -2.30 -17.87 4.53
CA THR A 179 -2.13 -17.88 5.98
C THR A 179 -3.50 -17.91 6.67
N ASP A 180 -3.64 -18.67 7.76
CA ASP A 180 -4.92 -18.87 8.45
C ASP A 180 -5.32 -17.66 9.31
N TYR A 181 -5.89 -16.63 8.67
CA TYR A 181 -6.52 -15.49 9.34
C TYR A 181 -7.48 -14.75 8.39
N VAL A 182 -8.09 -13.66 8.85
CA VAL A 182 -9.20 -12.99 8.16
C VAL A 182 -8.90 -12.60 6.71
N TYR A 183 -7.73 -11.99 6.43
CA TYR A 183 -7.42 -11.53 5.07
C TYR A 183 -7.43 -12.68 4.03
N PRO A 184 -6.67 -13.78 4.19
CA PRO A 184 -6.72 -14.89 3.23
C PRO A 184 -8.09 -15.56 3.16
N ARG A 185 -8.76 -15.74 4.31
CA ARG A 185 -10.07 -16.38 4.34
C ARG A 185 -11.14 -15.58 3.60
N THR A 186 -11.21 -14.28 3.81
CA THR A 186 -12.18 -13.42 3.10
C THR A 186 -11.77 -13.22 1.64
N THR A 187 -10.49 -12.98 1.35
CA THR A 187 -10.01 -12.86 -0.04
C THR A 187 -10.30 -14.12 -0.84
N ASN A 188 -10.02 -15.30 -0.29
CA ASN A 188 -10.29 -16.57 -0.96
C ASN A 188 -11.79 -16.84 -1.10
N LYS A 189 -12.64 -16.42 -0.15
CA LYS A 189 -14.10 -16.47 -0.28
C LYS A 189 -14.57 -15.62 -1.48
N ILE A 190 -14.03 -14.40 -1.63
CA ILE A 190 -14.30 -13.53 -2.77
C ILE A 190 -13.84 -14.20 -4.08
N LEU A 191 -12.63 -14.72 -4.11
CA LEU A 191 -12.08 -15.37 -5.30
C LEU A 191 -12.82 -16.65 -5.66
N GLU A 192 -13.23 -17.46 -4.69
CA GLU A 192 -14.06 -18.64 -4.92
C GLU A 192 -15.40 -18.25 -5.55
N ALA A 193 -16.08 -17.22 -5.01
CA ALA A 193 -17.32 -16.72 -5.57
C ALA A 193 -17.13 -16.15 -6.99
N PHE A 194 -16.05 -15.41 -7.21
CA PHE A 194 -15.66 -14.90 -8.53
C PHE A 194 -15.41 -16.04 -9.53
N LEU A 195 -14.62 -17.05 -9.16
CA LEU A 195 -14.32 -18.20 -10.02
C LEU A 195 -15.58 -18.99 -10.39
N LYS A 196 -16.48 -19.21 -9.41
CA LYS A 196 -17.79 -19.84 -9.66
C LYS A 196 -18.65 -19.02 -10.61
N ALA A 197 -18.64 -17.69 -10.50
CA ALA A 197 -19.33 -16.79 -11.43
C ALA A 197 -18.73 -16.81 -12.85
N LYS A 198 -17.46 -17.26 -12.99
CA LYS A 198 -16.77 -17.54 -14.26
C LYS A 198 -16.91 -19.02 -14.70
N GLU A 199 -17.86 -19.76 -14.13
CA GLU A 199 -18.18 -21.15 -14.47
C GLU A 199 -17.03 -22.16 -14.16
N VAL A 200 -16.13 -21.84 -13.23
CA VAL A 200 -15.12 -22.78 -12.72
C VAL A 200 -15.80 -23.76 -11.76
N GLY A 201 -15.71 -25.05 -12.04
CA GLY A 201 -16.29 -26.11 -11.21
C GLY A 201 -15.60 -26.22 -9.85
N ALA A 202 -16.33 -26.67 -8.83
CA ALA A 202 -15.80 -26.82 -7.47
C ALA A 202 -14.61 -27.78 -7.41
N GLU A 203 -14.57 -28.78 -8.29
CA GLU A 203 -13.46 -29.76 -8.42
C GLU A 203 -12.17 -29.12 -8.96
N ASP A 204 -12.27 -27.94 -9.55
CA ASP A 204 -11.16 -27.17 -10.09
C ASP A 204 -10.69 -26.04 -9.14
N ILE A 205 -11.23 -25.99 -7.91
CA ILE A 205 -10.84 -25.03 -6.87
C ILE A 205 -10.40 -25.81 -5.62
N ARG A 206 -9.15 -25.60 -5.21
CA ARG A 206 -8.60 -26.11 -3.95
C ARG A 206 -8.27 -24.92 -3.06
N ILE A 207 -8.74 -24.92 -1.82
CA ILE A 207 -8.44 -23.89 -0.82
C ILE A 207 -7.70 -24.55 0.35
N ASN A 208 -6.60 -23.95 0.80
CA ASN A 208 -5.83 -24.39 1.94
C ASN A 208 -5.31 -23.21 2.76
N TYR A 209 -5.15 -23.44 4.07
CA TYR A 209 -4.64 -22.45 5.00
C TYR A 209 -3.59 -23.05 5.94
N THR A 210 -2.53 -22.29 6.20
CA THR A 210 -1.46 -22.65 7.13
C THR A 210 -1.31 -21.57 8.20
N PRO A 211 -0.86 -21.89 9.42
CA PRO A 211 -0.67 -20.90 10.47
C PRO A 211 0.43 -19.89 10.12
N PHE A 212 0.45 -18.74 10.81
CA PHE A 212 1.58 -17.80 10.75
C PHE A 212 2.89 -18.51 11.12
N GLY A 213 3.98 -18.18 10.43
CA GLY A 213 5.30 -18.78 10.67
C GLY A 213 5.41 -20.24 10.23
N TYR A 214 4.46 -20.74 9.42
CA TYR A 214 4.52 -22.12 8.90
C TYR A 214 5.77 -22.33 8.06
N SER A 215 6.51 -23.42 8.30
CA SER A 215 7.81 -23.66 7.68
C SER A 215 7.97 -25.01 6.98
N ASP A 216 7.09 -25.98 7.22
CA ASP A 216 7.13 -27.32 6.62
C ASP A 216 6.16 -27.44 5.44
N TRP A 217 6.58 -26.95 4.29
CA TRP A 217 5.75 -26.85 3.09
C TRP A 217 5.74 -28.10 2.19
N GLN A 218 6.43 -29.18 2.58
CA GLN A 218 6.56 -30.38 1.72
C GLN A 218 5.21 -30.98 1.36
N THR A 219 4.32 -31.13 2.35
CA THR A 219 2.99 -31.73 2.15
C THR A 219 2.11 -30.85 1.27
N GLU A 220 2.07 -29.54 1.50
CA GLU A 220 1.24 -28.59 0.75
C GLU A 220 1.72 -28.47 -0.70
N VAL A 221 3.03 -28.38 -0.92
CA VAL A 221 3.62 -28.29 -2.26
C VAL A 221 3.41 -29.61 -3.02
N ALA A 222 3.52 -30.76 -2.37
CA ALA A 222 3.20 -32.06 -2.98
C ALA A 222 1.71 -32.14 -3.37
N ALA A 223 0.81 -31.63 -2.52
CA ALA A 223 -0.62 -31.57 -2.82
C ALA A 223 -0.95 -30.61 -3.97
N ILE A 224 -0.24 -29.48 -4.11
CA ILE A 224 -0.33 -28.58 -5.27
C ILE A 224 0.02 -29.33 -6.57
N LYS A 225 1.17 -30.05 -6.57
CA LYS A 225 1.58 -30.86 -7.73
C LYS A 225 0.56 -31.94 -8.08
N GLN A 226 0.05 -32.65 -7.07
CA GLN A 226 -0.96 -33.69 -7.27
C GLN A 226 -2.25 -33.10 -7.85
N PHE A 227 -2.70 -31.96 -7.32
CA PHE A 227 -3.88 -31.27 -7.83
C PHE A 227 -3.70 -30.83 -9.28
N ALA A 228 -2.52 -30.31 -9.64
CA ALA A 228 -2.22 -29.87 -11.00
C ALA A 228 -2.10 -31.03 -12.00
N ALA A 229 -1.85 -32.28 -11.55
CA ALA A 229 -1.70 -33.44 -12.42
C ALA A 229 -2.98 -33.87 -13.17
N ALA A 230 -4.12 -33.23 -12.90
CA ALA A 230 -5.40 -33.52 -13.57
C ALA A 230 -5.46 -33.06 -15.06
N GLY A 231 -4.37 -32.53 -15.61
CA GLY A 231 -4.27 -32.22 -17.05
C GLY A 231 -4.88 -30.87 -17.48
N LYS A 232 -5.45 -30.10 -16.56
CA LYS A 232 -5.87 -28.71 -16.81
C LYS A 232 -4.79 -27.74 -16.35
N LYS A 233 -4.61 -26.62 -17.06
CA LYS A 233 -3.70 -25.55 -16.63
C LYS A 233 -4.08 -25.04 -15.24
N THR A 234 -3.17 -25.19 -14.30
CA THR A 234 -3.37 -24.86 -12.89
C THR A 234 -2.54 -23.66 -12.50
N ALA A 235 -3.11 -22.72 -11.74
CA ALA A 235 -2.42 -21.61 -11.12
C ALA A 235 -2.59 -21.65 -9.61
N VAL A 236 -1.60 -21.11 -8.88
CA VAL A 236 -1.65 -20.90 -7.43
C VAL A 236 -1.81 -19.41 -7.17
N VAL A 237 -2.79 -19.05 -6.36
CA VAL A 237 -2.96 -17.73 -5.78
C VAL A 237 -2.45 -17.79 -4.35
N SER A 238 -1.42 -17.02 -4.03
CA SER A 238 -0.80 -17.01 -2.70
C SER A 238 -1.20 -15.75 -1.93
N THR A 239 -1.91 -15.98 -0.83
CA THR A 239 -2.20 -14.99 0.22
C THR A 239 -1.42 -15.31 1.50
N ILE A 240 -0.26 -15.96 1.37
CA ILE A 240 0.67 -16.24 2.46
C ILE A 240 1.34 -14.94 2.89
N ASN A 241 1.45 -14.69 4.21
CA ASN A 241 2.01 -13.48 4.78
C ASN A 241 3.22 -13.74 5.68
N GLY A 242 4.10 -12.74 5.74
CA GLY A 242 5.26 -12.73 6.62
C GLY A 242 6.35 -13.72 6.22
N ASP A 243 7.08 -14.20 7.21
CA ASP A 243 8.26 -15.05 7.06
C ASP A 243 7.98 -16.44 6.48
N ALA A 244 6.74 -16.93 6.54
CA ALA A 244 6.30 -18.17 5.92
C ALA A 244 6.48 -18.22 4.38
N ASN A 245 6.58 -17.07 3.73
CA ASN A 245 6.85 -16.98 2.29
C ASN A 245 8.25 -17.55 1.93
N VAL A 246 9.25 -17.34 2.77
CA VAL A 246 10.62 -17.81 2.50
C VAL A 246 10.69 -19.33 2.33
N PRO A 247 10.25 -20.15 3.31
CA PRO A 247 10.24 -21.60 3.14
C PRO A 247 9.24 -22.10 2.09
N PHE A 248 8.12 -21.40 1.84
CA PHE A 248 7.20 -21.74 0.76
C PHE A 248 7.88 -21.68 -0.61
N TYR A 249 8.49 -20.57 -0.97
CA TYR A 249 9.19 -20.42 -2.24
C TYR A 249 10.42 -21.34 -2.36
N LYS A 250 11.12 -21.58 -1.25
CA LYS A 250 12.22 -22.56 -1.21
C LYS A 250 11.70 -23.96 -1.56
N GLU A 251 10.56 -24.37 -1.03
CA GLU A 251 9.99 -25.68 -1.30
C GLU A 251 9.41 -25.79 -2.71
N LEU A 252 8.80 -24.74 -3.26
CA LEU A 252 8.43 -24.70 -4.69
C LEU A 252 9.64 -24.96 -5.59
N SER A 253 10.77 -24.31 -5.28
CA SER A 253 12.04 -24.50 -5.99
C SER A 253 12.56 -25.94 -5.85
N ASN A 254 12.59 -26.49 -4.62
CA ASN A 254 13.02 -27.86 -4.34
C ASN A 254 12.18 -28.90 -5.08
N ALA A 255 10.87 -28.68 -5.13
CA ALA A 255 9.93 -29.56 -5.83
C ALA A 255 9.98 -29.41 -7.36
N GLY A 256 10.78 -28.47 -7.89
CA GLY A 256 10.93 -28.20 -9.31
C GLY A 256 9.67 -27.63 -9.97
N ILE A 257 8.83 -26.91 -9.20
CA ILE A 257 7.65 -26.22 -9.74
C ILE A 257 8.11 -24.97 -10.48
N LYS A 258 7.92 -24.96 -11.79
CA LYS A 258 8.25 -23.82 -12.66
C LYS A 258 6.98 -23.01 -12.97
N ALA A 259 7.14 -21.72 -13.18
CA ALA A 259 6.05 -20.84 -13.56
C ALA A 259 5.39 -21.23 -14.89
N SER A 260 6.16 -21.85 -15.83
CA SER A 260 5.61 -22.40 -17.07
C SER A 260 4.58 -23.51 -16.85
N ASP A 261 4.70 -24.25 -15.77
CA ASP A 261 3.89 -25.43 -15.49
C ASP A 261 2.76 -25.09 -14.51
N ILE A 262 3.10 -24.45 -13.40
CA ILE A 262 2.15 -24.03 -12.35
C ILE A 262 2.57 -22.62 -11.89
N PRO A 263 2.10 -21.55 -12.56
CA PRO A 263 2.38 -20.19 -12.12
C PRO A 263 1.80 -19.92 -10.73
N VAL A 264 2.58 -19.24 -9.91
CA VAL A 264 2.14 -18.69 -8.62
C VAL A 264 1.99 -17.18 -8.79
N VAL A 265 0.85 -16.61 -8.41
CA VAL A 265 0.69 -15.17 -8.22
C VAL A 265 0.55 -14.88 -6.74
N ALA A 266 1.45 -14.04 -6.21
CA ALA A 266 1.44 -13.65 -4.81
C ALA A 266 0.82 -12.26 -4.61
N PHE A 267 0.12 -12.10 -3.48
CA PHE A 267 -0.48 -10.81 -3.09
C PHE A 267 0.23 -10.15 -1.90
N SER A 268 1.22 -10.83 -1.33
CA SER A 268 1.98 -10.34 -0.17
C SER A 268 3.48 -10.60 -0.29
N VAL A 269 3.98 -10.73 -1.50
CA VAL A 269 5.42 -10.85 -1.81
C VAL A 269 5.81 -9.75 -2.78
N GLY A 270 6.69 -8.89 -2.34
CA GLY A 270 7.30 -7.82 -3.13
C GLY A 270 8.83 -7.94 -3.12
N GLU A 271 9.48 -6.87 -3.52
CA GLU A 271 10.94 -6.82 -3.65
C GLU A 271 11.67 -7.07 -2.30
N GLU A 272 11.09 -6.65 -1.18
CA GLU A 272 11.71 -6.81 0.15
C GLU A 272 11.66 -8.27 0.61
N GLU A 273 10.57 -8.98 0.39
CA GLU A 273 10.43 -10.40 0.69
C GLU A 273 11.36 -11.24 -0.20
N LEU A 274 11.48 -10.89 -1.49
CA LEU A 274 12.38 -11.58 -2.42
C LEU A 274 13.86 -11.37 -2.10
N ALA A 275 14.24 -10.28 -1.42
CA ALA A 275 15.63 -10.03 -1.03
C ALA A 275 16.23 -11.12 -0.12
N GLY A 276 15.37 -11.92 0.56
CA GLY A 276 15.76 -13.04 1.41
C GLY A 276 15.68 -14.41 0.73
N ILE A 277 15.34 -14.50 -0.56
CA ILE A 277 15.03 -15.74 -1.28
C ILE A 277 15.96 -15.89 -2.49
N ASP A 278 16.42 -17.12 -2.78
CA ASP A 278 17.08 -17.43 -4.06
C ASP A 278 16.06 -17.48 -5.19
N THR A 279 16.04 -16.45 -6.01
CA THR A 279 15.05 -16.25 -7.08
C THR A 279 15.33 -17.01 -8.37
N LYS A 280 16.48 -17.69 -8.50
CA LYS A 280 16.87 -18.35 -9.77
C LYS A 280 15.85 -19.34 -10.31
N ASN A 281 15.21 -20.09 -9.41
CA ASN A 281 14.21 -21.09 -9.77
C ASN A 281 12.77 -20.53 -9.68
N LEU A 282 12.62 -19.25 -9.39
CA LEU A 282 11.32 -18.58 -9.22
C LEU A 282 10.99 -17.62 -10.38
N ILE A 283 11.89 -17.53 -11.36
CA ILE A 283 11.70 -16.66 -12.54
C ILE A 283 10.39 -17.05 -13.23
N GLY A 284 9.58 -16.05 -13.57
CA GLY A 284 8.31 -16.23 -14.22
C GLY A 284 7.12 -16.39 -13.27
N HIS A 285 7.32 -16.66 -11.97
CA HIS A 285 6.25 -16.51 -10.99
C HIS A 285 5.90 -15.04 -10.81
N LEU A 286 4.68 -14.76 -10.38
CA LEU A 286 4.05 -13.45 -10.45
C LEU A 286 3.78 -12.88 -9.06
N ALA A 287 3.70 -11.56 -9.01
CA ALA A 287 3.06 -10.83 -7.92
C ALA A 287 2.09 -9.80 -8.50
N ALA A 288 1.03 -9.49 -7.77
CA ALA A 288 0.09 -8.45 -8.13
C ALA A 288 0.11 -7.33 -7.09
N TRP A 289 0.40 -6.11 -7.55
CA TRP A 289 0.53 -4.92 -6.73
C TRP A 289 0.01 -3.66 -7.46
N ASN A 290 0.13 -2.51 -6.83
CA ASN A 290 -0.14 -1.21 -7.46
C ASN A 290 1.14 -0.45 -7.82
N TYR A 291 2.28 -0.97 -7.39
CA TYR A 291 3.61 -0.41 -7.65
C TYR A 291 4.68 -1.51 -7.61
N PHE A 292 5.69 -1.37 -8.46
CA PHE A 292 6.95 -2.08 -8.40
C PHE A 292 8.11 -1.10 -8.51
N GLN A 293 9.23 -1.36 -7.82
CA GLN A 293 10.43 -0.52 -7.90
C GLN A 293 10.93 -0.33 -9.34
N SER A 294 10.71 -1.31 -10.19
CA SER A 294 11.18 -1.34 -11.58
C SER A 294 10.46 -0.36 -12.52
N VAL A 295 9.30 0.20 -12.15
CA VAL A 295 8.57 1.15 -13.00
C VAL A 295 9.42 2.39 -13.29
N LYS A 296 9.34 2.89 -14.54
CA LYS A 296 10.19 3.98 -15.04
C LYS A 296 9.41 5.28 -15.18
N ASN A 297 9.61 6.19 -14.25
CA ASN A 297 9.12 7.57 -14.33
C ASN A 297 9.88 8.46 -13.33
N PRO A 298 9.91 9.80 -13.54
CA PRO A 298 10.66 10.72 -12.69
C PRO A 298 10.23 10.75 -11.22
N THR A 299 8.95 10.47 -10.93
CA THR A 299 8.44 10.44 -9.54
C THR A 299 9.02 9.24 -8.80
N ASN A 300 9.09 8.08 -9.45
CA ASN A 300 9.72 6.88 -8.90
C ASN A 300 11.23 7.06 -8.71
N ASP A 301 11.91 7.63 -9.70
CA ASP A 301 13.35 7.91 -9.60
C ASP A 301 13.65 8.79 -8.38
N GLY A 302 12.82 9.81 -8.14
CA GLY A 302 12.89 10.67 -6.96
C GLY A 302 12.63 9.92 -5.65
N PHE A 303 11.64 9.05 -5.61
CA PHE A 303 11.29 8.23 -4.44
C PHE A 303 12.40 7.25 -4.09
N ILE A 304 12.91 6.51 -5.07
CA ILE A 304 14.04 5.58 -4.89
C ILE A 304 15.28 6.32 -4.42
N LYS A 305 15.60 7.49 -5.02
CA LYS A 305 16.73 8.31 -4.60
C LYS A 305 16.59 8.75 -3.15
N GLN A 306 15.45 9.31 -2.76
CA GLN A 306 15.15 9.73 -1.39
C GLN A 306 15.31 8.57 -0.40
N TRP A 307 14.80 7.38 -0.75
CA TRP A 307 14.94 6.17 0.06
C TRP A 307 16.41 5.77 0.25
N LYS A 308 17.18 5.69 -0.83
CA LYS A 308 18.61 5.32 -0.78
C LYS A 308 19.45 6.30 0.03
N GLU A 309 19.19 7.60 -0.09
CA GLU A 309 19.86 8.65 0.68
C GLU A 309 19.52 8.58 2.17
N PHE A 310 18.28 8.22 2.52
CA PHE A 310 17.84 8.09 3.90
C PHE A 310 18.39 6.82 4.56
N ILE A 311 18.14 5.65 3.93
CA ILE A 311 18.46 4.35 4.55
C ILE A 311 19.96 4.02 4.52
N LYS A 312 20.73 4.65 3.63
CA LYS A 312 22.19 4.46 3.45
C LYS A 312 22.61 2.99 3.28
N ASN A 313 21.70 2.17 2.75
CA ASN A 313 21.93 0.77 2.44
C ASN A 313 21.49 0.47 0.99
N PRO A 314 22.43 0.21 0.07
CA PRO A 314 22.12 0.02 -1.34
C PRO A 314 21.32 -1.25 -1.62
N LYS A 315 21.30 -2.21 -0.70
CA LYS A 315 20.55 -3.46 -0.84
C LYS A 315 19.05 -3.32 -0.50
N ARG A 316 18.69 -2.29 0.30
CA ARG A 316 17.28 -2.05 0.66
C ARG A 316 16.55 -1.49 -0.56
N VAL A 317 15.39 -2.02 -0.82
CA VAL A 317 14.55 -1.74 -1.99
C VAL A 317 13.32 -0.93 -1.61
N THR A 318 12.56 -0.46 -2.59
CA THR A 318 11.20 0.06 -2.41
C THR A 318 10.19 -0.96 -2.88
N ASN A 319 8.99 -0.96 -2.30
CA ASN A 319 7.89 -1.85 -2.64
C ASN A 319 6.53 -1.14 -2.54
N ASP A 320 5.45 -1.84 -2.87
CA ASP A 320 4.09 -1.28 -2.90
C ASP A 320 3.62 -0.70 -1.55
N PRO A 321 3.73 -1.40 -0.39
CA PRO A 321 3.30 -0.82 0.87
C PRO A 321 4.08 0.44 1.29
N MET A 322 5.34 0.56 0.87
CA MET A 322 6.12 1.80 1.06
C MET A 322 5.56 2.94 0.20
N GLU A 323 5.19 2.67 -1.05
CA GLU A 323 4.52 3.65 -1.91
C GLU A 323 3.18 4.08 -1.31
N ALA A 324 2.40 3.14 -0.79
CA ALA A 324 1.12 3.42 -0.14
C ALA A 324 1.29 4.32 1.10
N HIS A 325 2.32 4.09 1.91
CA HIS A 325 2.68 4.98 3.02
C HIS A 325 3.13 6.36 2.54
N TYR A 326 3.95 6.42 1.50
CA TYR A 326 4.38 7.67 0.89
C TYR A 326 3.18 8.50 0.43
N ILE A 327 2.22 7.88 -0.25
CA ILE A 327 1.00 8.55 -0.71
C ILE A 327 0.16 9.01 0.49
N GLY A 328 -0.12 8.11 1.43
CA GLY A 328 -0.94 8.40 2.61
C GLY A 328 -0.38 9.54 3.45
N PHE A 329 0.94 9.53 3.72
CA PHE A 329 1.60 10.60 4.46
C PHE A 329 1.53 11.95 3.71
N LYS A 330 1.78 11.97 2.40
CA LYS A 330 1.68 13.20 1.60
C LYS A 330 0.26 13.76 1.60
N MET A 331 -0.74 12.90 1.45
CA MET A 331 -2.15 13.33 1.49
C MET A 331 -2.54 13.85 2.87
N TRP A 332 -2.08 13.21 3.95
CA TRP A 332 -2.28 13.71 5.31
C TRP A 332 -1.65 15.11 5.50
N VAL A 333 -0.41 15.31 5.04
CA VAL A 333 0.25 16.62 5.10
C VAL A 333 -0.52 17.68 4.30
N GLN A 334 -1.01 17.33 3.10
CA GLN A 334 -1.84 18.23 2.30
C GLN A 334 -3.15 18.58 3.03
N ALA A 335 -3.82 17.58 3.61
CA ALA A 335 -5.07 17.75 4.35
C ALA A 335 -4.89 18.62 5.60
N VAL A 336 -3.82 18.41 6.38
CA VAL A 336 -3.48 19.23 7.54
C VAL A 336 -3.21 20.69 7.14
N ARG A 337 -2.49 20.91 6.04
CA ARG A 337 -2.25 22.26 5.51
C ARG A 337 -3.54 22.94 5.04
N GLN A 338 -4.41 22.20 4.36
CA GLN A 338 -5.71 22.69 3.89
C GLN A 338 -6.66 23.00 5.05
N ALA A 339 -6.70 22.16 6.07
CA ALA A 339 -7.51 22.36 7.27
C ALA A 339 -6.94 23.43 8.21
N GLY A 340 -5.63 23.74 8.12
CA GLY A 340 -4.93 24.64 9.03
C GLY A 340 -4.81 24.13 10.47
N THR A 341 -5.11 22.85 10.69
CA THR A 341 -5.14 22.19 12.00
C THR A 341 -4.84 20.71 11.88
N THR A 342 -4.54 20.06 13.02
CA THR A 342 -4.43 18.60 13.16
C THR A 342 -5.70 17.98 13.77
N ASP A 343 -6.78 18.76 13.93
CA ASP A 343 -8.06 18.23 14.39
C ASP A 343 -8.53 17.10 13.47
N VAL A 344 -8.94 15.99 14.07
CA VAL A 344 -9.22 14.74 13.36
C VAL A 344 -10.36 14.89 12.37
N ASP A 345 -11.46 15.57 12.76
CA ASP A 345 -12.63 15.69 11.89
C ASP A 345 -12.37 16.66 10.73
N ALA A 346 -11.65 17.77 11.01
CA ALA A 346 -11.25 18.73 9.99
C ALA A 346 -10.28 18.09 8.97
N VAL A 347 -9.29 17.32 9.44
CA VAL A 347 -8.33 16.61 8.58
C VAL A 347 -9.05 15.55 7.75
N ARG A 348 -9.97 14.79 8.36
CA ARG A 348 -10.77 13.75 7.64
C ARG A 348 -11.53 14.39 6.47
N GLN A 349 -12.20 15.50 6.68
CA GLN A 349 -12.91 16.21 5.61
C GLN A 349 -11.96 16.73 4.53
N ALA A 350 -10.80 17.25 4.92
CA ALA A 350 -9.79 17.74 3.99
C ALA A 350 -9.07 16.61 3.22
N MET A 351 -9.15 15.35 3.67
CA MET A 351 -8.57 14.20 2.96
C MET A 351 -9.31 13.88 1.67
N TYR A 352 -10.63 14.12 1.61
CA TYR A 352 -11.41 13.75 0.43
C TYR A 352 -11.00 14.56 -0.79
N GLY A 353 -10.73 13.88 -1.89
CA GLY A 353 -10.29 14.49 -3.13
C GLY A 353 -8.81 14.89 -3.17
N GLN A 354 -8.02 14.64 -2.11
CA GLN A 354 -6.57 14.83 -2.16
C GLN A 354 -5.96 14.00 -3.29
N LYS A 355 -4.96 14.57 -3.96
CA LYS A 355 -4.28 13.94 -5.10
C LYS A 355 -2.79 13.93 -4.90
N VAL A 356 -2.16 12.82 -5.20
CA VAL A 356 -0.70 12.66 -5.21
C VAL A 356 -0.27 11.98 -6.50
N LYS A 357 0.68 12.60 -7.22
CA LYS A 357 1.40 11.89 -8.28
C LYS A 357 2.31 10.86 -7.63
N ALA A 358 1.96 9.59 -7.81
CA ALA A 358 2.57 8.48 -7.11
C ALA A 358 3.82 7.94 -7.84
N PRO A 359 4.72 7.25 -7.14
CA PRO A 359 5.84 6.52 -7.73
C PRO A 359 5.43 5.51 -8.80
N SER A 360 4.25 4.90 -8.70
CA SER A 360 3.66 4.07 -9.76
C SER A 360 3.51 4.77 -11.12
N GLY A 361 3.64 6.11 -11.17
CA GLY A 361 3.48 6.92 -12.38
C GLY A 361 2.07 7.47 -12.57
N PHE A 362 1.10 6.99 -11.80
CA PHE A 362 -0.29 7.44 -11.84
C PHE A 362 -0.56 8.52 -10.80
N THR A 363 -1.71 9.16 -10.90
CA THR A 363 -2.21 10.07 -9.87
C THR A 363 -3.20 9.33 -8.99
N SER A 364 -2.84 9.10 -7.73
CA SER A 364 -3.76 8.55 -6.73
C SER A 364 -4.68 9.63 -6.20
N VAL A 365 -5.94 9.27 -5.96
CA VAL A 365 -6.99 10.15 -5.44
C VAL A 365 -7.61 9.50 -4.21
N MET A 366 -7.74 10.24 -3.12
CA MET A 366 -8.49 9.78 -1.94
C MET A 366 -9.99 9.98 -2.17
N ASN A 367 -10.73 8.88 -2.19
CA ASN A 367 -12.18 8.90 -2.38
C ASN A 367 -12.94 9.06 -1.05
N THR A 368 -14.23 9.37 -1.13
CA THR A 368 -15.11 9.55 0.04
C THR A 368 -15.34 8.25 0.83
N ASN A 369 -15.12 7.10 0.21
CA ASN A 369 -15.13 5.79 0.87
C ASN A 369 -13.81 5.45 1.59
N HIS A 370 -12.94 6.43 1.80
CA HIS A 370 -11.65 6.31 2.49
C HIS A 370 -10.59 5.47 1.78
N HIS A 371 -10.77 5.17 0.50
CA HIS A 371 -9.84 4.38 -0.30
C HIS A 371 -9.20 5.20 -1.42
N LEU A 372 -8.00 4.78 -1.82
CA LEU A 372 -7.31 5.36 -2.97
C LEU A 372 -7.81 4.79 -4.30
N SER A 373 -7.88 5.64 -5.33
CA SER A 373 -7.82 5.14 -6.70
C SER A 373 -6.38 4.81 -7.04
N LYS A 374 -6.11 3.56 -7.47
CA LYS A 374 -4.76 3.05 -7.75
C LYS A 374 -4.74 2.24 -9.06
N PRO A 375 -3.58 2.18 -9.78
CA PRO A 375 -3.42 1.23 -10.88
C PRO A 375 -3.35 -0.20 -10.34
N VAL A 376 -3.51 -1.19 -11.21
CA VAL A 376 -3.15 -2.59 -10.92
C VAL A 376 -2.01 -2.98 -11.83
N MET A 377 -1.01 -3.63 -11.28
CA MET A 377 0.16 -4.13 -12.01
C MET A 377 0.39 -5.60 -11.67
N ILE A 378 0.79 -6.37 -12.67
CA ILE A 378 1.28 -7.73 -12.50
C ILE A 378 2.74 -7.74 -12.88
N GLY A 379 3.57 -8.15 -11.94
CA GLY A 379 5.01 -8.24 -12.08
C GLY A 379 5.47 -9.69 -12.11
N GLU A 380 6.38 -10.00 -13.01
CA GLU A 380 7.07 -11.27 -13.14
C GLU A 380 8.42 -11.21 -12.41
N ILE A 381 8.70 -12.22 -11.57
CA ILE A 381 9.95 -12.30 -10.79
C ILE A 381 11.15 -12.43 -11.73
N ARG A 382 12.14 -11.57 -11.51
CA ARG A 382 13.42 -11.54 -12.19
C ARG A 382 14.53 -12.23 -11.38
N PRO A 383 15.65 -12.63 -12.04
CA PRO A 383 16.79 -13.24 -11.35
C PRO A 383 17.41 -12.37 -10.23
N ASP A 384 17.25 -11.05 -10.32
CA ASP A 384 17.82 -10.09 -9.38
C ASP A 384 16.87 -9.74 -8.21
N GLY A 385 15.73 -10.45 -8.08
CA GLY A 385 14.74 -10.21 -7.04
C GLY A 385 13.87 -8.96 -7.28
N GLN A 386 13.95 -8.38 -8.47
CA GLN A 386 13.04 -7.34 -8.95
C GLN A 386 11.93 -7.95 -9.78
N PHE A 387 11.04 -7.12 -10.30
CA PHE A 387 9.93 -7.54 -11.14
C PHE A 387 9.96 -6.84 -12.50
N ASP A 388 9.58 -7.57 -13.54
CA ASP A 388 9.18 -6.98 -14.82
C ASP A 388 7.66 -6.83 -14.83
N VAL A 389 7.16 -5.60 -15.03
CA VAL A 389 5.72 -5.37 -15.15
C VAL A 389 5.25 -5.91 -16.50
N VAL A 390 4.54 -7.03 -16.47
CA VAL A 390 4.05 -7.75 -17.67
C VAL A 390 2.63 -7.33 -18.06
N TRP A 391 1.88 -6.77 -17.11
CA TRP A 391 0.53 -6.25 -17.35
C TRP A 391 0.22 -5.11 -16.37
N GLN A 392 -0.58 -4.14 -16.82
CA GLN A 392 -1.09 -3.09 -15.95
C GLN A 392 -2.39 -2.49 -16.50
N THR A 393 -3.18 -1.88 -15.62
CA THR A 393 -4.34 -1.08 -16.01
C THR A 393 -3.91 0.20 -16.71
N LYS A 394 -4.75 0.69 -17.64
CA LYS A 394 -4.49 1.96 -18.34
C LYS A 394 -4.70 3.18 -17.44
N GLU A 395 -5.64 3.08 -16.51
CA GLU A 395 -6.03 4.15 -15.58
C GLU A 395 -6.13 3.59 -14.16
N PRO A 396 -6.02 4.45 -13.12
CA PRO A 396 -6.29 4.05 -11.75
C PRO A 396 -7.74 3.57 -11.58
N ILE A 397 -7.92 2.49 -10.87
CA ILE A 397 -9.22 1.91 -10.52
C ILE A 397 -9.65 2.49 -9.17
N LYS A 398 -10.90 2.93 -9.05
CA LYS A 398 -11.51 3.25 -7.75
C LYS A 398 -11.66 1.95 -6.94
N ALA A 399 -11.26 1.98 -5.67
CA ALA A 399 -11.45 0.83 -4.80
C ALA A 399 -12.93 0.59 -4.53
N ASP A 400 -13.31 -0.68 -4.56
CA ASP A 400 -14.60 -1.16 -4.08
C ASP A 400 -14.38 -1.80 -2.71
N ALA A 401 -14.82 -1.14 -1.66
CA ALA A 401 -14.68 -1.62 -0.30
C ALA A 401 -15.51 -2.89 -0.05
N TRP A 402 -16.62 -3.05 -0.79
CA TRP A 402 -17.56 -4.16 -0.66
C TRP A 402 -17.62 -4.93 -1.97
N SER A 403 -17.13 -6.16 -1.95
CA SER A 403 -17.04 -6.96 -3.16
C SER A 403 -18.45 -7.27 -3.74
N PRO A 404 -18.66 -7.08 -5.05
CA PRO A 404 -19.91 -7.50 -5.70
C PRO A 404 -20.13 -9.02 -5.67
N HIS A 405 -19.08 -9.79 -5.34
CA HIS A 405 -19.15 -11.25 -5.21
C HIS A 405 -19.60 -11.71 -3.82
N LEU A 406 -19.70 -10.78 -2.85
CA LEU A 406 -20.27 -11.00 -1.51
C LEU A 406 -21.37 -9.97 -1.23
N PRO A 407 -22.48 -9.99 -1.98
CA PRO A 407 -23.51 -8.94 -1.88
C PRO A 407 -24.17 -8.87 -0.50
N GLU A 408 -24.14 -9.96 0.28
CA GLU A 408 -24.65 -10.03 1.64
C GLU A 408 -23.86 -9.18 2.65
N ASP A 409 -22.61 -8.81 2.31
CA ASP A 409 -21.73 -8.04 3.20
C ASP A 409 -21.84 -6.52 2.95
N LYS A 410 -22.38 -6.14 1.79
CA LYS A 410 -22.55 -4.73 1.43
C LYS A 410 -23.40 -3.99 2.48
N GLY A 411 -22.89 -2.86 2.90
CA GLY A 411 -23.56 -2.00 3.87
C GLY A 411 -23.25 -2.33 5.33
N LYS A 412 -22.41 -3.31 5.62
CA LYS A 412 -21.91 -3.60 6.97
C LYS A 412 -20.77 -2.66 7.34
N VAL A 413 -20.40 -2.60 8.63
CA VAL A 413 -19.20 -1.87 9.09
C VAL A 413 -17.96 -2.69 8.79
N ALA A 414 -18.00 -3.98 9.11
CA ALA A 414 -16.97 -4.96 8.80
C ALA A 414 -17.59 -6.35 8.73
N ASP A 415 -17.01 -7.24 7.93
CA ASP A 415 -17.39 -8.65 7.88
C ASP A 415 -16.90 -9.43 9.12
N TRP A 416 -15.70 -9.10 9.60
CA TRP A 416 -15.03 -9.73 10.73
C TRP A 416 -14.56 -8.73 11.76
N THR A 417 -14.69 -9.08 13.06
CA THR A 417 -14.12 -8.34 14.21
C THR A 417 -13.40 -9.30 15.14
N TYR A 418 -12.54 -8.78 16.01
CA TYR A 418 -11.93 -9.59 17.05
C TYR A 418 -13.02 -10.14 18.02
N PRO A 419 -13.02 -11.41 18.39
CA PRO A 419 -12.10 -12.50 18.09
C PRO A 419 -12.41 -13.28 16.78
N TRP A 420 -12.52 -12.63 15.66
CA TRP A 420 -12.70 -13.19 14.31
C TRP A 420 -14.08 -13.81 14.05
N VAL A 421 -15.09 -13.16 14.58
CA VAL A 421 -16.50 -13.44 14.23
C VAL A 421 -17.11 -12.21 13.60
N CYS A 422 -18.12 -12.41 12.77
CA CYS A 422 -18.85 -11.30 12.17
C CYS A 422 -19.64 -10.51 13.22
N GLY A 423 -18.95 -9.65 13.99
CA GLY A 423 -19.54 -8.94 15.12
C GLY A 423 -20.30 -7.67 14.73
N ASN A 424 -19.90 -7.00 13.66
CA ASN A 424 -20.48 -5.73 13.20
C ASN A 424 -21.19 -5.86 11.85
N CYS A 425 -21.65 -7.06 11.50
CA CYS A 425 -22.26 -7.34 10.21
C CYS A 425 -23.66 -6.77 10.03
N THR A 426 -24.22 -6.07 11.01
CA THR A 426 -25.65 -5.68 11.01
C THR A 426 -25.91 -4.28 10.49
N ALA A 427 -24.92 -3.38 10.49
CA ALA A 427 -25.13 -1.99 10.07
C ALA A 427 -23.88 -1.37 9.45
N ALA A 428 -24.05 -0.69 8.33
CA ALA A 428 -23.05 0.20 7.79
C ALA A 428 -23.08 1.53 8.54
N LYS A 429 -21.92 1.99 8.96
CA LYS A 429 -21.74 3.35 9.47
C LYS A 429 -21.21 4.30 8.40
N TYR A 430 -20.45 3.77 7.46
CA TYR A 430 -19.76 4.54 6.41
C TYR A 430 -19.81 3.77 5.10
N THR A 431 -20.85 4.01 4.34
CA THR A 431 -20.97 3.60 2.93
C THR A 431 -20.77 4.82 2.03
N ASP A 432 -20.40 4.59 0.79
CA ASP A 432 -20.24 5.63 -0.24
C ASP A 432 -21.48 6.51 -0.40
#